data_de01c67737b0b3c879ba2b1925bcdee3
#
_entry.id   de01c67737b0b3c879ba2b1925bcdee3
#
_cell.length_a   1.000
_cell.length_b   1.000
_cell.length_c   1.000
_cell.angle_alpha   90.00
_cell.angle_beta   90.00
_cell.angle_gamma   90.00
#
_symmetry.space_group_name_H-M   'P 1'
#
loop_
_entity.id
_entity.type
_entity.pdbx_description
1 polymer ?
#
loop_
_entity_poly.entity_id
_entity_poly.type
_entity_poly.pdbx_seq_one_letter_code
_entity_poly.pdbx_strand_id
1 'polypeptide(L)'
;EQKSYKDVYLNLKAGTQALLQYSAAGELEYVFLRDAAASEDATQVLKTKPSGTGTPSYQIYKNGVPATAADLRQYDVTTFDKNTNILYVSDLRLTGVYENASPSPDTPATITLLGQEFPVLSMAYEDLRAFDIGDQMTILLSYDGQVAGAVTASAASSTTVGVVQKVEGGKAYVKPLADIR
;
A
#
# COMPACT_ATOMS: atom_id res chain seq x y z
N GLU A 1 -10.24 -14.48 -15.49
CA GLU A 1 -11.44 -15.09 -16.10
C GLU A 1 -12.29 -13.99 -16.72
N GLN A 2 -12.54 -14.10 -18.02
CA GLN A 2 -13.32 -13.10 -18.77
C GLN A 2 -14.80 -13.26 -18.42
N LYS A 3 -15.41 -12.23 -17.82
CA LYS A 3 -16.85 -12.25 -17.46
C LYS A 3 -17.63 -11.34 -18.40
N SER A 4 -18.84 -11.76 -18.74
CA SER A 4 -19.72 -10.92 -19.56
C SER A 4 -20.13 -9.65 -18.78
N TYR A 5 -20.45 -8.58 -19.48
CA TYR A 5 -20.92 -7.32 -18.88
C TYR A 5 -22.08 -7.52 -17.89
N LYS A 6 -23.02 -8.42 -18.21
CA LYS A 6 -24.16 -8.74 -17.34
C LYS A 6 -23.71 -9.41 -16.04
N ASP A 7 -22.75 -10.34 -16.10
CA ASP A 7 -22.26 -11.06 -14.92
C ASP A 7 -21.49 -10.12 -14.00
N VAL A 8 -20.77 -9.17 -14.58
CA VAL A 8 -20.02 -8.14 -13.83
C VAL A 8 -20.99 -7.15 -13.18
N TYR A 9 -21.97 -6.64 -13.90
CA TYR A 9 -22.93 -5.64 -13.41
C TYR A 9 -23.76 -6.14 -12.23
N LEU A 10 -24.18 -7.40 -12.26
CA LEU A 10 -24.98 -8.02 -11.21
C LEU A 10 -24.22 -8.26 -9.91
N ASN A 11 -22.87 -8.31 -9.97
CA ASN A 11 -22.02 -8.61 -8.82
C ASN A 11 -21.17 -7.42 -8.36
N LEU A 12 -21.29 -6.27 -9.01
CA LEU A 12 -20.57 -5.07 -8.63
C LEU A 12 -21.13 -4.50 -7.32
N LYS A 13 -20.24 -4.32 -6.35
CA LYS A 13 -20.52 -3.57 -5.13
C LYS A 13 -19.96 -2.16 -5.29
N ALA A 14 -20.63 -1.18 -4.67
CA ALA A 14 -20.12 0.20 -4.63
C ALA A 14 -18.70 0.22 -4.01
N GLY A 15 -17.79 0.93 -4.66
CA GLY A 15 -16.38 0.99 -4.26
C GLY A 15 -15.47 -0.09 -4.88
N THR A 16 -16.03 -1.05 -5.66
CA THR A 16 -15.21 -2.02 -6.40
C THR A 16 -14.38 -1.29 -7.47
N GLN A 17 -13.08 -1.50 -7.47
CA GLN A 17 -12.19 -1.00 -8.52
C GLN A 17 -12.19 -1.95 -9.71
N ALA A 18 -12.18 -1.40 -10.91
CA ALA A 18 -12.16 -2.15 -12.16
C ALA A 18 -11.30 -1.45 -13.21
N LEU A 19 -10.65 -2.25 -14.04
CA LEU A 19 -10.04 -1.79 -15.29
C LEU A 19 -11.10 -1.92 -16.40
N LEU A 20 -11.38 -0.83 -17.09
CA LEU A 20 -12.33 -0.78 -18.21
C LEU A 20 -11.56 -0.69 -19.52
N GLN A 21 -11.84 -1.61 -20.43
CA GLN A 21 -11.29 -1.56 -21.78
C GLN A 21 -12.37 -1.14 -22.76
N TYR A 22 -12.08 -0.11 -23.53
CA TYR A 22 -12.97 0.44 -24.57
C TYR A 22 -12.41 0.14 -25.96
N SER A 23 -13.30 -0.07 -26.91
CA SER A 23 -13.00 -0.12 -28.34
C SER A 23 -12.52 1.25 -28.86
N ALA A 24 -11.97 1.28 -30.07
CA ALA A 24 -11.64 2.53 -30.75
C ALA A 24 -12.89 3.41 -31.03
N ALA A 25 -14.08 2.82 -31.04
CA ALA A 25 -15.38 3.50 -31.18
C ALA A 25 -15.92 4.04 -29.83
N GLY A 26 -15.21 3.80 -28.71
CA GLY A 26 -15.63 4.23 -27.38
C GLY A 26 -16.65 3.30 -26.71
N GLU A 27 -16.85 2.10 -27.22
CA GLU A 27 -17.73 1.09 -26.63
C GLU A 27 -16.97 0.27 -25.58
N LEU A 28 -17.60 0.00 -24.42
CA LEU A 28 -17.01 -0.83 -23.38
C LEU A 28 -16.97 -2.29 -23.84
N GLU A 29 -15.76 -2.82 -24.06
CA GLU A 29 -15.55 -4.21 -24.51
C GLU A 29 -15.33 -5.17 -23.32
N TYR A 30 -14.50 -4.77 -22.35
CA TYR A 30 -14.13 -5.62 -21.23
C TYR A 30 -14.11 -4.87 -19.91
N VAL A 31 -14.50 -5.58 -18.84
CA VAL A 31 -14.38 -5.13 -17.45
C VAL A 31 -13.58 -6.17 -16.69
N PHE A 32 -12.44 -5.76 -16.19
CA PHE A 32 -11.60 -6.60 -15.31
C PHE A 32 -11.79 -6.10 -13.89
N LEU A 33 -12.49 -6.88 -13.07
CA LEU A 33 -12.66 -6.54 -11.66
C LEU A 33 -11.36 -6.81 -10.93
N ARG A 34 -10.96 -5.82 -10.13
CA ARG A 34 -9.92 -6.03 -9.16
C ARG A 34 -10.38 -7.09 -8.16
N ASP A 35 -9.50 -8.03 -7.83
CA ASP A 35 -9.74 -8.95 -6.74
C ASP A 35 -9.73 -8.16 -5.43
N ALA A 36 -10.90 -8.04 -4.78
CA ALA A 36 -11.05 -7.25 -3.55
C ALA A 36 -10.28 -7.84 -2.34
N ALA A 37 -9.91 -9.11 -2.44
CA ALA A 37 -8.88 -9.72 -1.63
C ALA A 37 -7.59 -9.69 -2.46
N ALA A 38 -6.83 -8.60 -2.41
CA ALA A 38 -5.42 -8.70 -2.65
C ALA A 38 -4.93 -9.76 -1.67
N SER A 39 -4.81 -10.98 -2.16
CA SER A 39 -4.42 -12.10 -1.32
C SER A 39 -3.08 -11.70 -0.71
N GLU A 40 -2.86 -12.00 0.57
CA GLU A 40 -1.56 -11.81 1.22
C GLU A 40 -0.45 -12.38 0.35
N ASP A 41 -0.71 -13.46 -0.37
CA ASP A 41 0.18 -14.12 -1.33
C ASP A 41 0.61 -13.20 -2.51
N ALA A 42 -0.16 -12.18 -2.83
CA ALA A 42 0.14 -11.23 -3.91
C ALA A 42 0.88 -9.99 -3.42
N THR A 43 0.99 -9.79 -2.10
CA THR A 43 1.61 -8.61 -1.49
C THR A 43 3.01 -8.93 -0.98
N GLN A 44 3.96 -8.06 -1.25
CA GLN A 44 5.36 -8.19 -0.83
C GLN A 44 5.93 -6.83 -0.42
N VAL A 45 6.80 -6.86 0.61
CA VAL A 45 7.66 -5.72 0.95
C VAL A 45 9.00 -5.89 0.25
N LEU A 46 9.43 -4.88 -0.49
CA LEU A 46 10.73 -4.89 -1.13
C LEU A 46 11.84 -4.65 -0.09
N LYS A 47 12.43 -5.70 0.43
CA LYS A 47 13.54 -5.60 1.40
C LYS A 47 14.79 -4.93 0.80
N THR A 48 14.94 -4.96 -0.54
CA THR A 48 16.02 -4.30 -1.29
C THR A 48 15.44 -3.62 -2.53
N LYS A 49 16.17 -2.62 -3.06
CA LYS A 49 15.80 -2.03 -4.34
C LYS A 49 15.94 -3.10 -5.43
N PRO A 50 14.92 -3.32 -6.28
CA PRO A 50 15.04 -4.23 -7.42
C PRO A 50 16.15 -3.80 -8.37
N SER A 51 16.96 -4.76 -8.83
CA SER A 51 18.10 -4.51 -9.74
C SER A 51 17.83 -4.93 -11.19
N GLY A 52 16.60 -5.34 -11.50
CA GLY A 52 16.22 -5.82 -12.84
C GLY A 52 16.17 -4.71 -13.88
N THR A 53 16.74 -4.96 -15.06
CA THR A 53 16.72 -4.05 -16.23
C THR A 53 15.67 -4.44 -17.26
N GLY A 54 14.94 -5.54 -17.05
CA GLY A 54 13.92 -6.03 -17.96
C GLY A 54 12.64 -5.19 -17.91
N THR A 55 11.96 -5.06 -19.06
CA THR A 55 10.60 -4.51 -19.11
C THR A 55 9.64 -5.62 -18.67
N PRO A 56 8.88 -5.42 -17.56
CA PRO A 56 7.92 -6.43 -17.13
C PRO A 56 6.77 -6.55 -18.13
N SER A 57 6.15 -7.72 -18.17
CA SER A 57 4.95 -7.97 -18.98
C SER A 57 3.66 -7.42 -18.36
N TYR A 58 3.75 -6.76 -17.21
CA TYR A 58 2.65 -6.15 -16.47
C TYR A 58 2.88 -4.64 -16.33
N GLN A 59 1.79 -3.91 -16.09
CA GLN A 59 1.86 -2.49 -15.81
C GLN A 59 2.19 -2.24 -14.33
N ILE A 60 2.90 -1.16 -14.07
CA ILE A 60 3.24 -0.74 -12.70
C ILE A 60 2.55 0.58 -12.42
N TYR A 61 1.84 0.65 -11.30
CA TYR A 61 1.27 1.89 -10.77
C TYR A 61 1.80 2.12 -9.36
N LYS A 62 2.52 3.23 -9.18
CA LYS A 62 3.02 3.64 -7.85
C LYS A 62 2.21 4.82 -7.34
N ASN A 63 1.56 4.64 -6.19
CA ASN A 63 0.66 5.64 -5.60
C ASN A 63 -0.41 6.15 -6.58
N GLY A 64 -0.95 5.25 -7.40
CA GLY A 64 -1.98 5.57 -8.40
C GLY A 64 -1.48 6.20 -9.70
N VAL A 65 -0.16 6.37 -9.89
CA VAL A 65 0.45 6.95 -11.09
C VAL A 65 1.22 5.87 -11.85
N PRO A 66 1.16 5.82 -13.19
CA PRO A 66 2.00 4.93 -13.99
C PRO A 66 3.48 5.08 -13.65
N ALA A 67 4.16 3.96 -13.48
CA ALA A 67 5.57 3.92 -13.07
C ALA A 67 6.32 2.81 -13.79
N THR A 68 7.63 2.76 -13.58
CA THR A 68 8.53 1.76 -14.14
C THR A 68 9.27 1.00 -13.03
N ALA A 69 9.96 -0.07 -13.35
CA ALA A 69 10.78 -0.80 -12.39
C ALA A 69 11.89 0.07 -11.75
N ALA A 70 12.35 1.12 -12.45
CA ALA A 70 13.35 2.05 -11.94
C ALA A 70 12.84 2.94 -10.79
N ASP A 71 11.52 3.12 -10.69
CA ASP A 71 10.86 3.93 -9.67
C ASP A 71 10.65 3.17 -8.35
N LEU A 72 10.86 1.85 -8.37
CA LEU A 72 10.73 0.99 -7.19
C LEU A 72 11.91 1.24 -6.23
N ARG A 73 11.60 1.25 -4.94
CA ARG A 73 12.57 1.52 -3.89
C ARG A 73 12.50 0.47 -2.78
N GLN A 74 13.54 0.44 -1.96
CA GLN A 74 13.54 -0.36 -0.74
C GLN A 74 12.36 0.04 0.15
N TYR A 75 11.70 -0.93 0.75
CA TYR A 75 10.52 -0.82 1.60
C TYR A 75 9.24 -0.34 0.88
N ASP A 76 9.23 -0.27 -0.45
CA ASP A 76 7.96 -0.19 -1.16
C ASP A 76 7.16 -1.47 -0.93
N VAL A 77 5.86 -1.33 -0.80
CA VAL A 77 4.93 -2.46 -0.72
C VAL A 77 4.31 -2.67 -2.10
N THR A 78 4.47 -3.87 -2.64
CA THR A 78 3.95 -4.22 -3.96
C THR A 78 2.81 -5.22 -3.81
N THR A 79 1.74 -5.05 -4.57
CA THR A 79 0.62 -5.98 -4.65
C THR A 79 0.30 -6.25 -6.12
N PHE A 80 0.44 -7.51 -6.54
CA PHE A 80 0.15 -7.89 -7.92
C PHE A 80 -1.30 -8.33 -8.07
N ASP A 81 -2.03 -7.66 -8.93
CA ASP A 81 -3.38 -8.06 -9.33
C ASP A 81 -3.33 -8.81 -10.66
N LYS A 82 -3.51 -10.13 -10.59
CA LYS A 82 -3.50 -11.01 -11.76
C LYS A 82 -4.67 -10.77 -12.72
N ASN A 83 -5.80 -10.23 -12.25
CA ASN A 83 -6.97 -10.01 -13.07
C ASN A 83 -6.80 -8.80 -13.98
N THR A 84 -6.16 -7.75 -13.46
CA THR A 84 -5.87 -6.53 -14.23
C THR A 84 -4.46 -6.53 -14.85
N ASN A 85 -3.62 -7.50 -14.47
CA ASN A 85 -2.20 -7.57 -14.83
C ASN A 85 -1.43 -6.30 -14.43
N ILE A 86 -1.73 -5.78 -13.23
CA ILE A 86 -1.13 -4.56 -12.68
C ILE A 86 -0.39 -4.88 -11.38
N LEU A 87 0.81 -4.34 -11.25
CA LEU A 87 1.55 -4.26 -10.00
C LEU A 87 1.26 -2.90 -9.35
N TYR A 88 0.47 -2.92 -8.29
CA TYR A 88 0.27 -1.76 -7.44
C TYR A 88 1.44 -1.61 -6.47
N VAL A 89 1.96 -0.40 -6.34
CA VAL A 89 3.09 -0.09 -5.47
C VAL A 89 2.73 1.08 -4.59
N SER A 90 2.96 0.92 -3.30
CA SER A 90 2.81 1.97 -2.29
C SER A 90 4.15 2.24 -1.62
N ASP A 91 4.51 3.50 -1.47
CA ASP A 91 5.62 3.93 -0.61
C ASP A 91 5.13 4.63 0.66
N LEU A 92 3.84 4.48 0.95
CA LEU A 92 3.23 5.08 2.14
C LEU A 92 3.78 4.42 3.40
N ARG A 93 4.33 5.25 4.27
CA ARG A 93 4.95 4.86 5.54
C ARG A 93 4.46 5.79 6.62
N LEU A 94 4.14 5.24 7.78
CA LEU A 94 3.77 6.03 8.95
C LEU A 94 4.69 5.68 10.11
N THR A 95 5.31 6.71 10.69
CA THR A 95 6.13 6.58 11.89
C THR A 95 5.35 7.09 13.08
N GLY A 96 5.25 6.28 14.11
CA GLY A 96 4.52 6.62 15.33
C GLY A 96 4.81 5.64 16.45
N VAL A 97 4.18 5.88 17.59
CA VAL A 97 4.23 4.95 18.73
C VAL A 97 3.26 3.79 18.45
N TYR A 98 3.69 2.57 18.71
CA TYR A 98 2.84 1.37 18.69
C TYR A 98 1.92 1.41 19.91
N GLU A 99 0.69 1.91 19.73
CA GLU A 99 -0.21 2.21 20.84
C GLU A 99 -0.99 0.98 21.30
N ASN A 100 -1.44 0.15 20.36
CA ASN A 100 -2.27 -1.01 20.65
C ASN A 100 -2.22 -2.05 19.53
N ALA A 101 -2.57 -3.30 19.86
CA ALA A 101 -2.74 -4.42 18.94
C ALA A 101 -3.96 -5.26 19.33
N SER A 102 -4.83 -5.57 18.40
CA SER A 102 -6.04 -6.34 18.65
C SER A 102 -6.14 -7.51 17.65
N PRO A 103 -6.47 -8.74 18.09
CA PRO A 103 -6.78 -9.14 19.47
C PRO A 103 -5.53 -9.35 20.34
N SER A 104 -4.34 -9.48 19.75
CA SER A 104 -3.08 -9.65 20.47
C SER A 104 -1.88 -9.13 19.65
N PRO A 105 -0.76 -8.76 20.30
CA PRO A 105 0.45 -8.36 19.57
C PRO A 105 1.08 -9.46 18.71
N ASP A 106 0.88 -10.74 19.04
CA ASP A 106 1.46 -11.85 18.28
C ASP A 106 0.83 -12.06 16.91
N THR A 107 -0.50 -11.84 16.83
CA THR A 107 -1.30 -12.05 15.62
C THR A 107 -2.37 -10.97 15.51
N PRO A 108 -1.99 -9.70 15.36
CA PRO A 108 -2.96 -8.62 15.36
C PRO A 108 -3.77 -8.58 14.07
N ALA A 109 -5.09 -8.48 14.18
CA ALA A 109 -5.95 -8.14 13.05
C ALA A 109 -5.89 -6.64 12.74
N THR A 110 -5.70 -5.82 13.80
CA THR A 110 -5.49 -4.38 13.70
C THR A 110 -4.41 -3.92 14.67
N ILE A 111 -3.72 -2.85 14.31
CA ILE A 111 -2.82 -2.10 15.20
C ILE A 111 -3.20 -0.64 15.22
N THR A 112 -2.87 0.05 16.33
CA THR A 112 -3.12 1.48 16.49
C THR A 112 -1.80 2.25 16.49
N LEU A 113 -1.70 3.22 15.60
CA LEU A 113 -0.64 4.24 15.54
C LEU A 113 -1.29 5.61 15.33
N LEU A 114 -0.75 6.62 15.99
CA LEU A 114 -1.22 8.01 15.83
C LEU A 114 -2.72 8.16 16.08
N GLY A 115 -3.28 7.33 16.99
CA GLY A 115 -4.70 7.29 17.31
C GLY A 115 -5.60 6.70 16.21
N GLN A 116 -5.02 6.06 15.20
CA GLN A 116 -5.76 5.41 14.10
C GLN A 116 -5.49 3.91 14.07
N GLU A 117 -6.54 3.14 13.76
CA GLU A 117 -6.43 1.70 13.54
C GLU A 117 -6.12 1.38 12.08
N PHE A 118 -5.18 0.44 11.90
CA PHE A 118 -4.77 -0.09 10.61
C PHE A 118 -4.97 -1.60 10.58
N PRO A 119 -5.64 -2.14 9.56
CA PRO A 119 -5.73 -3.58 9.37
C PRO A 119 -4.34 -4.14 9.03
N VAL A 120 -4.06 -5.35 9.50
CA VAL A 120 -2.74 -5.99 9.41
C VAL A 120 -2.81 -7.22 8.53
N LEU A 121 -1.91 -7.32 7.57
CA LEU A 121 -1.67 -8.55 6.81
C LEU A 121 -0.82 -9.52 7.64
N SER A 122 -1.09 -10.82 7.56
CA SER A 122 -0.37 -11.83 8.36
C SER A 122 1.13 -11.83 8.08
N MET A 123 1.55 -11.44 6.88
CA MET A 123 2.96 -11.28 6.52
C MET A 123 3.71 -10.26 7.39
N ALA A 124 3.01 -9.31 8.01
CA ALA A 124 3.61 -8.29 8.89
C ALA A 124 3.88 -8.78 10.31
N TYR A 125 3.34 -9.94 10.70
CA TYR A 125 3.43 -10.42 12.11
C TYR A 125 4.87 -10.59 12.58
N GLU A 126 5.74 -11.12 11.74
CA GLU A 126 7.15 -11.31 12.10
C GLU A 126 7.86 -9.98 12.33
N ASP A 127 7.63 -9.00 11.46
CA ASP A 127 8.20 -7.66 11.61
C ASP A 127 7.64 -6.97 12.87
N LEU A 128 6.34 -7.11 13.15
CA LEU A 128 5.67 -6.48 14.31
C LEU A 128 6.15 -7.05 15.66
N ARG A 129 6.48 -8.33 15.72
CA ARG A 129 7.02 -8.98 16.94
C ARG A 129 8.37 -8.41 17.40
N ALA A 130 9.04 -7.64 16.55
CA ALA A 130 10.27 -6.95 16.92
C ALA A 130 10.04 -5.67 17.73
N PHE A 131 8.77 -5.30 17.98
CA PHE A 131 8.37 -4.09 18.69
C PHE A 131 7.40 -4.40 19.82
N ASP A 132 7.60 -3.75 20.95
CA ASP A 132 6.67 -3.76 22.06
C ASP A 132 5.68 -2.60 21.98
N ILE A 133 4.51 -2.76 22.64
CA ILE A 133 3.57 -1.64 22.81
C ILE A 133 4.29 -0.51 23.56
N GLY A 134 4.28 0.68 22.97
CA GLY A 134 5.02 1.86 23.45
C GLY A 134 6.27 2.19 22.63
N ASP A 135 6.75 1.26 21.82
CA ASP A 135 7.91 1.51 20.95
C ASP A 135 7.55 2.43 19.77
N GLN A 136 8.55 3.19 19.32
CA GLN A 136 8.43 3.94 18.07
C GLN A 136 8.82 3.06 16.89
N MET A 137 7.91 2.93 15.94
CA MET A 137 8.14 2.16 14.72
C MET A 137 7.63 2.88 13.48
N THR A 138 8.01 2.39 12.32
CA THR A 138 7.46 2.80 11.02
C THR A 138 6.75 1.62 10.39
N ILE A 139 5.44 1.75 10.17
CA ILE A 139 4.66 0.78 9.42
C ILE A 139 4.74 1.04 7.92
N LEU A 140 4.77 -0.03 7.14
CA LEU A 140 4.77 -0.03 5.69
C LEU A 140 3.39 -0.43 5.22
N LEU A 141 2.74 0.45 4.45
CA LEU A 141 1.35 0.26 4.05
C LEU A 141 1.25 -0.18 2.60
N SER A 142 0.38 -1.15 2.34
CA SER A 142 -0.06 -1.50 1.00
C SER A 142 -0.87 -0.36 0.38
N TYR A 143 -1.09 -0.42 -0.92
CA TYR A 143 -1.83 0.62 -1.64
C TYR A 143 -3.30 0.78 -1.18
N ASP A 144 -3.87 -0.20 -0.49
CA ASP A 144 -5.19 -0.18 0.15
C ASP A 144 -5.16 0.08 1.67
N GLY A 145 -3.98 0.47 2.19
CA GLY A 145 -3.83 0.96 3.56
C GLY A 145 -3.70 -0.13 4.62
N GLN A 146 -3.36 -1.36 4.23
CA GLN A 146 -3.10 -2.46 5.17
C GLN A 146 -1.62 -2.50 5.55
N VAL A 147 -1.32 -2.85 6.79
CA VAL A 147 0.05 -3.00 7.27
C VAL A 147 0.65 -4.27 6.69
N ALA A 148 1.66 -4.11 5.84
CA ALA A 148 2.39 -5.21 5.21
C ALA A 148 3.73 -5.51 5.87
N GLY A 149 4.23 -4.61 6.72
CA GLY A 149 5.46 -4.78 7.46
C GLY A 149 5.73 -3.62 8.40
N ALA A 150 6.74 -3.76 9.24
CA ALA A 150 7.20 -2.71 10.14
C ALA A 150 8.73 -2.69 10.18
N VAL A 151 9.29 -1.50 10.34
CA VAL A 151 10.74 -1.29 10.46
C VAL A 151 11.02 -0.25 11.53
N THR A 152 12.27 -0.18 12.01
CA THR A 152 12.67 0.87 12.93
C THR A 152 12.54 2.25 12.28
N ALA A 153 12.24 3.26 13.06
CA ALA A 153 12.13 4.64 12.57
C ALA A 153 13.41 5.11 11.85
N SER A 154 14.58 4.65 12.31
CA SER A 154 15.88 4.95 11.67
C SER A 154 16.07 4.26 10.32
N ALA A 155 15.56 3.05 10.13
CA ALA A 155 15.65 2.34 8.85
C ALA A 155 14.76 2.98 7.77
N ALA A 156 13.65 3.61 8.18
CA ALA A 156 12.72 4.29 7.30
C ALA A 156 13.06 5.78 7.06
N SER A 157 14.18 6.24 7.48
CA SER A 157 14.58 7.61 7.83
C SER A 157 14.53 8.68 6.73
N SER A 158 13.65 8.60 5.76
CA SER A 158 13.55 9.71 4.79
C SER A 158 12.13 10.23 4.54
N THR A 159 11.10 9.69 5.19
CA THR A 159 9.73 10.09 4.86
C THR A 159 8.92 10.44 6.11
N THR A 160 8.55 11.69 6.26
CA THR A 160 7.59 12.16 7.26
C THR A 160 6.30 12.53 6.54
N VAL A 161 5.17 12.02 7.04
CA VAL A 161 3.84 12.42 6.57
C VAL A 161 3.30 13.51 7.50
N GLY A 162 2.87 14.62 6.91
CA GLY A 162 2.34 15.75 7.68
C GLY A 162 1.80 16.83 6.75
N VAL A 163 1.25 17.89 7.35
CA VAL A 163 0.77 19.05 6.62
C VAL A 163 1.91 20.05 6.44
N VAL A 164 2.21 20.42 5.20
CA VAL A 164 3.18 21.48 4.90
C VAL A 164 2.61 22.81 5.38
N GLN A 165 3.26 23.41 6.37
CA GLN A 165 2.84 24.70 6.92
C GLN A 165 3.49 25.88 6.19
N LYS A 166 4.73 25.69 5.74
CA LYS A 166 5.52 26.75 5.12
C LYS A 166 6.60 26.16 4.20
N VAL A 167 6.88 26.86 3.13
CA VAL A 167 8.06 26.58 2.28
C VAL A 167 8.90 27.85 2.24
N GLU A 168 10.17 27.76 2.63
CA GLU A 168 11.10 28.88 2.65
C GLU A 168 12.52 28.41 2.37
N GLY A 169 13.23 29.09 1.48
CA GLY A 169 14.63 28.76 1.15
C GLY A 169 14.83 27.33 0.62
N GLY A 170 13.85 26.75 -0.11
CA GLY A 170 13.91 25.38 -0.60
C GLY A 170 13.65 24.29 0.46
N LYS A 171 13.24 24.67 1.67
CA LYS A 171 12.88 23.76 2.76
C LYS A 171 11.40 23.80 3.01
N ALA A 172 10.78 22.62 3.15
CA ALA A 172 9.40 22.49 3.59
C ALA A 172 9.37 22.28 5.12
N TYR A 173 8.58 23.10 5.80
CA TYR A 173 8.29 22.94 7.23
C TYR A 173 7.00 22.15 7.34
N VAL A 174 7.10 20.91 7.81
CA VAL A 174 6.00 19.97 7.88
C VAL A 174 5.57 19.83 9.33
N LYS A 175 4.28 20.02 9.60
CA LYS A 175 3.69 19.60 10.87
C LYS A 175 3.35 18.12 10.76
N PRO A 176 3.99 17.24 11.55
CA PRO A 176 3.70 15.81 11.55
C PRO A 176 2.22 15.55 11.85
N LEU A 177 1.63 14.50 11.27
CA LEU A 177 0.23 14.14 11.56
C LEU A 177 -0.01 13.87 13.05
N ALA A 178 0.98 13.41 13.78
CA ALA A 178 0.92 13.21 15.23
C ALA A 178 0.61 14.50 16.03
N ASP A 179 0.95 15.67 15.47
CA ASP A 179 0.74 16.98 16.12
C ASP A 179 -0.52 17.71 15.65
N ILE A 180 -1.30 17.08 14.76
CA ILE A 180 -2.59 17.59 14.30
C ILE A 180 -3.68 16.99 15.20
N ARG A 181 -3.98 17.68 16.28
CA ARG A 181 -5.15 17.43 17.14
C ARG A 181 -6.28 18.37 16.76
#